data_7265cc61b4d08e568b0dadb95d08f511
#
_entry.id   7265cc61b4d08e568b0dadb95d08f511
#
_cell.length_a   1.000
_cell.length_b   1.000
_cell.length_c   1.000
_cell.angle_alpha   90.00
_cell.angle_beta   90.00
_cell.angle_gamma   90.00
#
_symmetry.space_group_name_H-M   'P 1'
#
loop_
_entity.id
_entity.type
_entity.pdbx_description
1 polymer ?
#
loop_
_entity_poly.entity_id
_entity_poly.type
_entity_poly.pdbx_seq_one_letter_code
_entity_poly.pdbx_strand_id
1 'polypeptide(L)'
;MALAVILAALAACSNALGTVLQRRAALTVPASTSLRLGLITDLLRTPVWLAGIVGVIMSAVLQALALAFGSLAVVQPVFILELPLALVIGGAVFHVHRSRRSWTAVACIAVGLALFLFSLAPSGGRTWVPGLWWVPTLVITGGVEAALVLAALRRPLGLTRAACLAAGAALGNALTAALMKSAMGILGTWGVRAFFLSWQTYAFAAIGALSLFLLSTAMQAGPLIASQPALTLTDAVTGVVLGVLIYEEQPRTGPWIILAVLGFGLLTYGVFALSHTRCLAECLHTDEEAADPMEHATA
;
A
#
# COMPACT_ATOMS: atom_id res chain seq x y z
N MET A 1 2.52 21.69 -1.25
CA MET A 1 2.36 20.63 -0.24
C MET A 1 0.90 20.27 0.04
N ALA A 2 0.02 21.19 0.40
CA ALA A 2 -1.38 20.86 0.72
C ALA A 2 -2.11 20.09 -0.41
N LEU A 3 -1.95 20.51 -1.67
CA LEU A 3 -2.54 19.83 -2.82
C LEU A 3 -2.06 18.37 -2.93
N ALA A 4 -0.77 18.11 -2.76
CA ALA A 4 -0.22 16.75 -2.83
C ALA A 4 -0.78 15.85 -1.72
N VAL A 5 -0.92 16.36 -0.49
CA VAL A 5 -1.52 15.63 0.64
C VAL A 5 -2.99 15.33 0.36
N ILE A 6 -3.75 16.28 -0.17
CA ILE A 6 -5.16 16.10 -0.54
C ILE A 6 -5.28 15.03 -1.63
N LEU A 7 -4.47 15.12 -2.70
CA LEU A 7 -4.46 14.14 -3.78
C LEU A 7 -4.07 12.74 -3.29
N ALA A 8 -3.07 12.63 -2.41
CA ALA A 8 -2.64 11.37 -1.82
C ALA A 8 -3.74 10.77 -0.91
N ALA A 9 -4.41 11.60 -0.10
CA ALA A 9 -5.53 11.15 0.74
C ALA A 9 -6.74 10.69 -0.10
N LEU A 10 -7.04 11.39 -1.19
CA LEU A 10 -8.06 10.98 -2.17
C LEU A 10 -7.67 9.67 -2.87
N ALA A 11 -6.38 9.51 -3.21
CA ALA A 11 -5.87 8.28 -3.78
C ALA A 11 -6.02 7.10 -2.81
N ALA A 12 -5.64 7.29 -1.54
CA ALA A 12 -5.82 6.28 -0.49
C ALA A 12 -7.30 5.93 -0.28
N CYS A 13 -8.20 6.92 -0.30
CA CYS A 13 -9.64 6.71 -0.20
C CYS A 13 -10.19 5.93 -1.40
N SER A 14 -9.76 6.29 -2.60
CA SER A 14 -10.17 5.61 -3.85
C SER A 14 -9.67 4.16 -3.88
N ASN A 15 -8.44 3.90 -3.39
CA ASN A 15 -7.90 2.55 -3.30
C ASN A 15 -8.67 1.70 -2.28
N ALA A 16 -8.92 2.25 -1.10
CA ALA A 16 -9.70 1.60 -0.05
C ALA A 16 -11.13 1.25 -0.53
N LEU A 17 -11.79 2.18 -1.22
CA LEU A 17 -13.10 1.93 -1.83
C LEU A 17 -13.02 0.85 -2.89
N GLY A 18 -12.02 0.91 -3.78
CA GLY A 18 -11.79 -0.06 -4.83
C GLY A 18 -11.63 -1.48 -4.27
N THR A 19 -10.77 -1.63 -3.26
CA THR A 19 -10.52 -2.90 -2.58
C THR A 19 -11.79 -3.47 -1.91
N VAL A 20 -12.55 -2.63 -1.20
CA VAL A 20 -13.80 -3.05 -0.54
C VAL A 20 -14.85 -3.48 -1.56
N LEU A 21 -15.01 -2.75 -2.68
CA LEU A 21 -15.97 -3.10 -3.74
C LEU A 21 -15.57 -4.39 -4.47
N GLN A 22 -14.29 -4.58 -4.79
CA GLN A 22 -13.79 -5.81 -5.39
C GLN A 22 -14.07 -7.01 -4.50
N ARG A 23 -13.85 -6.87 -3.19
CA ARG A 23 -14.16 -7.89 -2.22
C ARG A 23 -15.66 -8.19 -2.15
N ARG A 24 -16.50 -7.16 -2.08
CA ARG A 24 -17.95 -7.36 -2.10
C ARG A 24 -18.40 -8.12 -3.32
N ALA A 25 -17.83 -7.84 -4.48
CA ALA A 25 -18.11 -8.57 -5.71
C ALA A 25 -17.62 -10.04 -5.63
N ALA A 26 -16.42 -10.26 -5.09
CA ALA A 26 -15.89 -11.62 -4.94
C ALA A 26 -16.77 -12.50 -4.05
N LEU A 27 -17.39 -11.94 -2.99
CA LEU A 27 -18.32 -12.67 -2.11
C LEU A 27 -19.67 -13.03 -2.77
N THR A 28 -20.00 -12.44 -3.93
CA THR A 28 -21.23 -12.81 -4.68
C THR A 28 -21.04 -13.99 -5.62
N VAL A 29 -19.80 -14.43 -5.84
CA VAL A 29 -19.49 -15.55 -6.74
C VAL A 29 -19.29 -16.84 -5.92
N PRO A 30 -19.99 -17.94 -6.27
CA PRO A 30 -19.87 -19.20 -5.54
C PRO A 30 -18.44 -19.76 -5.52
N ALA A 31 -17.99 -20.26 -4.36
CA ALA A 31 -16.65 -20.82 -4.15
C ALA A 31 -16.31 -22.00 -5.08
N SER A 32 -17.33 -22.71 -5.61
CA SER A 32 -17.19 -23.82 -6.55
C SER A 32 -16.60 -23.44 -7.92
N THR A 33 -16.52 -22.15 -8.23
CA THR A 33 -15.96 -21.62 -9.49
C THR A 33 -14.56 -21.06 -9.34
N SER A 34 -13.99 -21.06 -8.12
CA SER A 34 -12.61 -20.65 -7.86
C SER A 34 -11.63 -21.49 -8.71
N LEU A 35 -10.70 -20.84 -9.42
CA LEU A 35 -9.70 -21.43 -10.35
C LEU A 35 -10.15 -21.70 -11.80
N ARG A 36 -11.32 -21.27 -12.26
CA ARG A 36 -11.67 -21.34 -13.69
C ARG A 36 -11.55 -19.96 -14.35
N LEU A 37 -11.09 -19.94 -15.61
CA LEU A 37 -11.07 -18.73 -16.43
C LEU A 37 -12.47 -18.07 -16.54
N GLY A 38 -13.54 -18.85 -16.31
CA GLY A 38 -14.92 -18.37 -16.21
C GLY A 38 -15.16 -17.40 -15.04
N LEU A 39 -14.42 -17.53 -13.92
CA LEU A 39 -14.53 -16.61 -12.78
C LEU A 39 -14.21 -15.16 -13.19
N ILE A 40 -13.17 -14.97 -14.02
CA ILE A 40 -12.77 -13.63 -14.49
C ILE A 40 -13.87 -13.04 -15.37
N THR A 41 -14.49 -13.84 -16.23
CA THR A 41 -15.59 -13.38 -17.10
C THR A 41 -16.85 -13.04 -16.31
N ASP A 42 -17.15 -13.76 -15.24
CA ASP A 42 -18.30 -13.49 -14.38
C ASP A 42 -18.07 -12.23 -13.53
N LEU A 43 -16.85 -12.06 -12.99
CA LEU A 43 -16.44 -10.83 -12.28
C LEU A 43 -16.46 -9.60 -13.19
N LEU A 44 -15.96 -9.72 -14.43
CA LEU A 44 -16.00 -8.66 -15.44
C LEU A 44 -17.43 -8.20 -15.79
N ARG A 45 -18.42 -9.05 -15.60
CA ARG A 45 -19.86 -8.73 -15.79
C ARG A 45 -20.50 -8.10 -14.56
N THR A 46 -19.82 -8.13 -13.42
CA THR A 46 -20.36 -7.60 -12.16
C THR A 46 -20.07 -6.10 -12.06
N PRO A 47 -21.07 -5.19 -12.07
CA PRO A 47 -20.85 -3.75 -12.09
C PRO A 47 -20.12 -3.26 -10.82
N VAL A 48 -20.31 -3.93 -9.69
CA VAL A 48 -19.62 -3.63 -8.43
C VAL A 48 -18.13 -3.89 -8.54
N TRP A 49 -17.71 -4.96 -9.23
CA TRP A 49 -16.31 -5.28 -9.46
C TRP A 49 -15.65 -4.27 -10.40
N LEU A 50 -16.35 -3.91 -11.49
CA LEU A 50 -15.89 -2.87 -12.41
C LEU A 50 -15.73 -1.51 -11.71
N ALA A 51 -16.67 -1.13 -10.83
CA ALA A 51 -16.54 0.08 -10.01
C ALA A 51 -15.30 0.00 -9.08
N GLY A 52 -15.00 -1.18 -8.53
CA GLY A 52 -13.79 -1.44 -7.76
C GLY A 52 -12.51 -1.23 -8.59
N ILE A 53 -12.46 -1.73 -9.82
CA ILE A 53 -11.32 -1.51 -10.74
C ILE A 53 -11.17 -0.02 -11.07
N VAL A 54 -12.25 0.67 -11.39
CA VAL A 54 -12.22 2.12 -11.64
C VAL A 54 -11.67 2.85 -10.41
N GLY A 55 -12.04 2.43 -9.21
CA GLY A 55 -11.49 2.97 -7.96
C GLY A 55 -9.97 2.80 -7.85
N VAL A 56 -9.44 1.62 -8.18
CA VAL A 56 -7.98 1.36 -8.16
C VAL A 56 -7.25 2.16 -9.23
N ILE A 57 -7.79 2.24 -10.45
CA ILE A 57 -7.20 3.04 -11.53
C ILE A 57 -7.20 4.52 -11.14
N MET A 58 -8.30 5.02 -10.59
CA MET A 58 -8.40 6.40 -10.11
C MET A 58 -7.38 6.67 -9.00
N SER A 59 -7.19 5.73 -8.08
CA SER A 59 -6.14 5.82 -7.05
C SER A 59 -4.76 5.97 -7.67
N ALA A 60 -4.41 5.15 -8.66
CA ALA A 60 -3.12 5.24 -9.34
C ALA A 60 -2.92 6.60 -10.04
N VAL A 61 -3.96 7.13 -10.69
CA VAL A 61 -3.91 8.46 -11.32
C VAL A 61 -3.74 9.57 -10.28
N LEU A 62 -4.52 9.53 -9.18
CA LEU A 62 -4.42 10.49 -8.09
C LEU A 62 -3.06 10.43 -7.40
N GLN A 63 -2.49 9.24 -7.23
CA GLN A 63 -1.14 9.05 -6.70
C GLN A 63 -0.09 9.66 -7.63
N ALA A 64 -0.19 9.39 -8.93
CA ALA A 64 0.72 9.98 -9.93
C ALA A 64 0.66 11.52 -9.88
N LEU A 65 -0.53 12.10 -9.79
CA LEU A 65 -0.71 13.54 -9.63
C LEU A 65 -0.15 14.04 -8.29
N ALA A 66 -0.39 13.32 -7.19
CA ALA A 66 0.17 13.68 -5.88
C ALA A 66 1.71 13.73 -5.93
N LEU A 67 2.34 12.75 -6.59
CA LEU A 67 3.80 12.69 -6.77
C LEU A 67 4.33 13.75 -7.74
N ALA A 68 3.52 14.18 -8.71
CA ALA A 68 3.89 15.29 -9.60
C ALA A 68 3.98 16.64 -8.86
N PHE A 69 3.12 16.84 -7.84
CA PHE A 69 3.02 18.10 -7.10
C PHE A 69 3.65 18.05 -5.70
N GLY A 70 4.10 16.87 -5.24
CA GLY A 70 4.59 16.69 -3.89
C GLY A 70 5.84 15.86 -3.75
N SER A 71 6.36 15.84 -2.52
CA SER A 71 7.50 15.02 -2.14
C SER A 71 7.09 13.55 -1.94
N LEU A 72 7.99 12.64 -2.28
CA LEU A 72 7.80 11.21 -2.08
C LEU A 72 7.68 10.88 -0.58
N ALA A 73 8.52 11.56 0.23
CA ALA A 73 8.52 11.43 1.69
C ALA A 73 7.21 11.86 2.38
N VAL A 74 6.35 12.62 1.70
CA VAL A 74 5.00 12.98 2.20
C VAL A 74 3.94 12.05 1.62
N VAL A 75 3.96 11.81 0.32
CA VAL A 75 2.91 11.07 -0.38
C VAL A 75 2.82 9.62 0.12
N GLN A 76 3.95 8.93 0.29
CA GLN A 76 3.94 7.53 0.72
C GLN A 76 3.37 7.31 2.14
N PRO A 77 3.78 8.05 3.18
CA PRO A 77 3.14 7.90 4.49
C PRO A 77 1.64 8.20 4.50
N VAL A 78 1.15 9.11 3.64
CA VAL A 78 -0.30 9.42 3.55
C VAL A 78 -1.09 8.18 3.09
N PHE A 79 -0.50 7.30 2.29
CA PHE A 79 -1.16 6.05 1.87
C PHE A 79 -1.49 5.10 3.03
N ILE A 80 -0.87 5.24 4.20
CA ILE A 80 -1.26 4.49 5.41
C ILE A 80 -2.74 4.74 5.78
N LEU A 81 -3.31 5.88 5.39
CA LEU A 81 -4.74 6.17 5.57
C LEU A 81 -5.66 5.18 4.84
N GLU A 82 -5.15 4.44 3.87
CA GLU A 82 -5.91 3.37 3.21
C GLU A 82 -6.48 2.36 4.22
N LEU A 83 -5.69 1.96 5.22
CA LEU A 83 -6.13 1.00 6.24
C LEU A 83 -7.34 1.48 7.05
N PRO A 84 -7.29 2.64 7.72
CA PRO A 84 -8.45 3.15 8.45
C PRO A 84 -9.64 3.47 7.53
N LEU A 85 -9.39 3.92 6.30
CA LEU A 85 -10.45 4.18 5.32
C LEU A 85 -11.11 2.87 4.86
N ALA A 86 -10.33 1.82 4.59
CA ALA A 86 -10.87 0.50 4.26
C ALA A 86 -11.73 -0.08 5.39
N LEU A 87 -11.31 0.13 6.67
CA LEU A 87 -12.12 -0.25 7.82
C LEU A 87 -13.44 0.55 7.88
N VAL A 88 -13.38 1.87 7.66
CA VAL A 88 -14.57 2.73 7.71
C VAL A 88 -15.52 2.40 6.56
N ILE A 89 -15.03 2.26 5.34
CA ILE A 89 -15.82 1.93 4.16
C ILE A 89 -16.35 0.49 4.26
N GLY A 90 -15.47 -0.46 4.56
CA GLY A 90 -15.83 -1.87 4.70
C GLY A 90 -16.88 -2.10 5.80
N GLY A 91 -16.69 -1.47 6.97
CA GLY A 91 -17.68 -1.55 8.05
C GLY A 91 -19.04 -0.94 7.67
N ALA A 92 -19.10 0.08 6.80
CA ALA A 92 -20.34 0.62 6.26
C ALA A 92 -20.97 -0.30 5.20
N VAL A 93 -20.14 -0.90 4.32
CA VAL A 93 -20.59 -1.77 3.22
C VAL A 93 -21.07 -3.14 3.74
N PHE A 94 -20.37 -3.70 4.74
CA PHE A 94 -20.67 -5.02 5.31
C PHE A 94 -21.50 -4.96 6.59
N HIS A 95 -21.89 -3.75 7.07
CA HIS A 95 -22.68 -3.52 8.29
C HIS A 95 -22.04 -4.10 9.57
N VAL A 96 -20.69 -4.18 9.61
CA VAL A 96 -19.96 -4.72 10.76
C VAL A 96 -19.85 -3.66 11.88
N HIS A 97 -20.15 -4.07 13.11
CA HIS A 97 -20.05 -3.20 14.29
C HIS A 97 -18.59 -2.93 14.64
N ARG A 98 -18.24 -1.64 14.75
CA ARG A 98 -16.88 -1.18 15.04
C ARG A 98 -16.65 -1.10 16.55
N SER A 99 -15.62 -1.75 17.03
CA SER A 99 -15.26 -1.69 18.44
C SER A 99 -14.63 -0.33 18.80
N ARG A 100 -14.68 0.05 20.07
CA ARG A 100 -13.96 1.23 20.57
C ARG A 100 -12.46 1.14 20.29
N ARG A 101 -11.88 -0.06 20.33
CA ARG A 101 -10.47 -0.31 19.98
C ARG A 101 -10.15 0.04 18.53
N SER A 102 -11.05 -0.27 17.60
CA SER A 102 -10.87 0.10 16.18
C SER A 102 -10.82 1.62 16.01
N TRP A 103 -11.70 2.36 16.70
CA TRP A 103 -11.70 3.82 16.64
C TRP A 103 -10.46 4.45 17.29
N THR A 104 -9.97 3.91 18.40
CA THR A 104 -8.70 4.38 19.00
C THR A 104 -7.52 4.12 18.10
N ALA A 105 -7.45 2.96 17.44
CA ALA A 105 -6.43 2.66 16.46
C ALA A 105 -6.45 3.63 15.26
N VAL A 106 -7.63 3.91 14.71
CA VAL A 106 -7.82 4.91 13.64
C VAL A 106 -7.36 6.30 14.08
N ALA A 107 -7.71 6.72 15.31
CA ALA A 107 -7.29 8.00 15.85
C ALA A 107 -5.76 8.05 16.03
N CYS A 108 -5.13 6.98 16.53
CA CYS A 108 -3.67 6.89 16.65
C CYS A 108 -2.97 6.98 15.29
N ILE A 109 -3.50 6.32 14.25
CA ILE A 109 -2.97 6.43 12.88
C ILE A 109 -3.09 7.88 12.38
N ALA A 110 -4.25 8.50 12.51
CA ALA A 110 -4.49 9.85 12.01
C ALA A 110 -3.63 10.89 12.73
N VAL A 111 -3.57 10.85 14.05
CA VAL A 111 -2.76 11.77 14.87
C VAL A 111 -1.27 11.51 14.65
N GLY A 112 -0.85 10.24 14.64
CA GLY A 112 0.54 9.84 14.40
C GLY A 112 1.02 10.30 13.03
N LEU A 113 0.21 10.10 11.98
CA LEU A 113 0.51 10.56 10.63
C LEU A 113 0.58 12.10 10.55
N ALA A 114 -0.39 12.81 11.13
CA ALA A 114 -0.40 14.27 11.14
C ALA A 114 0.87 14.82 11.82
N LEU A 115 1.24 14.25 12.97
CA LEU A 115 2.43 14.61 13.72
C LEU A 115 3.71 14.33 12.94
N PHE A 116 3.78 13.16 12.31
CA PHE A 116 4.91 12.73 11.49
C PHE A 116 5.11 13.65 10.28
N LEU A 117 4.05 13.91 9.51
CA LEU A 117 4.11 14.78 8.33
C LEU A 117 4.41 16.24 8.68
N PHE A 118 3.82 16.75 9.77
CA PHE A 118 4.10 18.10 10.26
C PHE A 118 5.56 18.27 10.66
N SER A 119 6.12 17.26 11.32
CA SER A 119 7.51 17.27 11.77
C SER A 119 8.49 17.11 10.62
N LEU A 120 8.19 16.20 9.71
CA LEU A 120 9.06 15.92 8.56
C LEU A 120 9.09 17.11 7.59
N ALA A 121 7.92 17.66 7.26
CA ALA A 121 7.67 18.79 6.35
C ALA A 121 8.80 19.02 5.33
N PRO A 122 9.11 18.02 4.48
CA PRO A 122 10.26 18.07 3.60
C PRO A 122 10.14 19.24 2.62
N SER A 123 11.27 19.89 2.38
CA SER A 123 11.39 21.01 1.45
C SER A 123 12.43 20.70 0.37
N GLY A 124 12.36 21.40 -0.75
CA GLY A 124 13.26 21.17 -1.87
C GLY A 124 13.02 19.82 -2.56
N GLY A 125 14.07 19.31 -3.15
CA GLY A 125 14.05 18.03 -3.85
C GLY A 125 13.97 18.15 -5.36
N ARG A 126 14.40 17.09 -6.05
CA ARG A 126 14.40 16.98 -7.51
C ARG A 126 13.05 16.47 -8.02
N THR A 127 12.63 16.94 -9.18
CA THR A 127 11.41 16.44 -9.84
C THR A 127 11.67 15.16 -10.62
N TRP A 128 12.89 14.97 -11.11
CA TRP A 128 13.35 13.76 -11.80
C TRP A 128 14.79 13.44 -11.41
N VAL A 129 15.20 12.19 -11.62
CA VAL A 129 16.52 11.67 -11.21
C VAL A 129 17.30 11.22 -12.44
N PRO A 130 18.58 11.61 -12.62
CA PRO A 130 19.44 11.10 -13.70
C PRO A 130 19.59 9.60 -13.65
N GLY A 131 19.70 8.95 -14.83
CA GLY A 131 19.72 7.49 -14.95
C GLY A 131 20.80 6.79 -14.13
N LEU A 132 21.96 7.42 -13.95
CA LEU A 132 23.07 6.83 -13.20
C LEU A 132 22.76 6.59 -11.72
N TRP A 133 21.95 7.46 -11.09
CA TRP A 133 21.54 7.34 -9.68
C TRP A 133 20.56 6.19 -9.45
N TRP A 134 19.90 5.72 -10.50
CA TRP A 134 18.99 4.60 -10.39
C TRP A 134 19.70 3.25 -10.25
N VAL A 135 20.95 3.13 -10.78
CA VAL A 135 21.70 1.87 -10.72
C VAL A 135 21.92 1.42 -9.27
N PRO A 136 22.54 2.20 -8.38
CA PRO A 136 22.72 1.79 -6.99
C PRO A 136 21.39 1.60 -6.26
N THR A 137 20.39 2.41 -6.58
CA THR A 137 19.06 2.29 -5.97
C THR A 137 18.40 0.97 -6.31
N LEU A 138 18.35 0.61 -7.59
CA LEU A 138 17.76 -0.65 -8.05
C LEU A 138 18.53 -1.85 -7.52
N VAL A 139 19.86 -1.77 -7.46
CA VAL A 139 20.70 -2.85 -6.92
C VAL A 139 20.47 -3.03 -5.42
N ILE A 140 20.44 -1.95 -4.65
CA ILE A 140 20.25 -2.03 -3.19
C ILE A 140 18.81 -2.47 -2.87
N THR A 141 17.79 -1.80 -3.43
CA THR A 141 16.39 -2.14 -3.14
C THR A 141 16.03 -3.54 -3.65
N GLY A 142 16.44 -3.89 -4.87
CA GLY A 142 16.23 -5.23 -5.43
C GLY A 142 17.01 -6.32 -4.67
N GLY A 143 18.22 -6.01 -4.21
CA GLY A 143 19.00 -6.92 -3.36
C GLY A 143 18.35 -7.18 -2.01
N VAL A 144 17.84 -6.13 -1.36
CA VAL A 144 17.10 -6.27 -0.08
C VAL A 144 15.77 -7.02 -0.30
N GLU A 145 15.04 -6.70 -1.37
CA GLU A 145 13.81 -7.42 -1.75
C GLU A 145 14.09 -8.91 -1.98
N ALA A 146 15.10 -9.22 -2.77
CA ALA A 146 15.53 -10.61 -3.02
C ALA A 146 15.95 -11.33 -1.73
N ALA A 147 16.68 -10.66 -0.84
CA ALA A 147 17.06 -11.22 0.46
C ALA A 147 15.83 -11.53 1.34
N LEU A 148 14.83 -10.65 1.37
CA LEU A 148 13.58 -10.86 2.09
C LEU A 148 12.78 -12.03 1.50
N VAL A 149 12.69 -12.13 0.18
CA VAL A 149 12.04 -13.25 -0.51
C VAL A 149 12.76 -14.57 -0.22
N LEU A 150 14.08 -14.60 -0.32
CA LEU A 150 14.88 -15.79 0.01
C LEU A 150 14.74 -16.19 1.49
N ALA A 151 14.73 -15.20 2.40
CA ALA A 151 14.48 -15.45 3.81
C ALA A 151 13.08 -16.03 4.05
N ALA A 152 12.07 -15.52 3.34
CA ALA A 152 10.70 -16.02 3.41
C ALA A 152 10.60 -17.47 2.89
N LEU A 153 11.25 -17.79 1.76
CA LEU A 153 11.22 -19.13 1.16
C LEU A 153 11.87 -20.18 2.06
N ARG A 154 12.81 -19.78 2.93
CA ARG A 154 13.45 -20.67 3.92
C ARG A 154 12.58 -20.89 5.17
N ARG A 155 11.45 -20.25 5.31
CA ARG A 155 10.54 -20.36 6.46
C ARG A 155 9.28 -21.12 6.09
N PRO A 156 8.70 -21.88 7.02
CA PRO A 156 7.39 -22.49 6.81
C PRO A 156 6.32 -21.40 6.63
N LEU A 157 5.16 -21.79 6.10
CA LEU A 157 3.98 -20.93 6.04
C LEU A 157 3.65 -20.41 7.45
N GLY A 158 3.30 -19.14 7.55
CA GLY A 158 2.98 -18.50 8.82
C GLY A 158 3.41 -17.03 8.87
N LEU A 159 3.34 -16.46 10.08
CA LEU A 159 3.55 -15.02 10.37
C LEU A 159 4.85 -14.46 9.79
N THR A 160 5.98 -15.14 10.01
CA THR A 160 7.30 -14.65 9.58
C THR A 160 7.43 -14.63 8.05
N ARG A 161 6.94 -15.69 7.38
CA ARG A 161 6.99 -15.77 5.91
C ARG A 161 6.11 -14.69 5.29
N ALA A 162 4.88 -14.52 5.79
CA ALA A 162 3.97 -13.47 5.34
C ALA A 162 4.55 -12.07 5.54
N ALA A 163 5.14 -11.78 6.71
CA ALA A 163 5.76 -10.49 7.00
C ALA A 163 6.96 -10.19 6.09
N CYS A 164 7.84 -11.16 5.84
CA CYS A 164 8.99 -10.98 4.95
C CYS A 164 8.55 -10.72 3.50
N LEU A 165 7.58 -11.48 2.99
CA LEU A 165 7.04 -11.27 1.64
C LEU A 165 6.32 -9.93 1.51
N ALA A 166 5.58 -9.54 2.53
CA ALA A 166 4.88 -8.25 2.58
C ALA A 166 5.86 -7.07 2.63
N ALA A 167 6.95 -7.19 3.41
CA ALA A 167 8.01 -6.18 3.43
C ALA A 167 8.74 -6.09 2.07
N GLY A 168 8.99 -7.22 1.40
CA GLY A 168 9.53 -7.24 0.02
C GLY A 168 8.58 -6.53 -0.96
N ALA A 169 7.29 -6.86 -0.93
CA ALA A 169 6.28 -6.19 -1.75
C ALA A 169 6.22 -4.69 -1.49
N ALA A 170 6.38 -4.26 -0.24
CA ALA A 170 6.41 -2.85 0.15
C ALA A 170 7.61 -2.10 -0.41
N LEU A 171 8.80 -2.72 -0.41
CA LEU A 171 9.99 -2.16 -1.05
C LEU A 171 9.76 -1.90 -2.53
N GLY A 172 9.23 -2.90 -3.25
CA GLY A 172 8.89 -2.77 -4.66
C GLY A 172 7.79 -1.72 -4.90
N ASN A 173 6.82 -1.59 -4.00
CA ASN A 173 5.76 -0.59 -4.08
C ASN A 173 6.30 0.83 -3.90
N ALA A 174 7.15 1.08 -2.90
CA ALA A 174 7.83 2.36 -2.70
C ALA A 174 8.76 2.71 -3.88
N LEU A 175 9.46 1.72 -4.46
CA LEU A 175 10.27 1.91 -5.65
C LEU A 175 9.42 2.24 -6.88
N THR A 176 8.26 1.61 -7.02
CA THR A 176 7.26 1.94 -8.06
C THR A 176 6.82 3.40 -7.95
N ALA A 177 6.51 3.88 -6.74
CA ALA A 177 6.13 5.27 -6.52
C ALA A 177 7.29 6.24 -6.79
N ALA A 178 8.53 5.87 -6.45
CA ALA A 178 9.71 6.65 -6.80
C ALA A 178 9.87 6.77 -8.33
N LEU A 179 9.83 5.65 -9.05
CA LEU A 179 9.90 5.65 -10.53
C LEU A 179 8.74 6.43 -11.16
N MET A 180 7.53 6.29 -10.62
CA MET A 180 6.35 7.05 -11.05
C MET A 180 6.58 8.56 -10.87
N LYS A 181 7.13 9.00 -9.73
CA LYS A 181 7.49 10.41 -9.51
C LYS A 181 8.46 10.92 -10.57
N SER A 182 9.51 10.15 -10.89
CA SER A 182 10.46 10.50 -11.95
C SER A 182 9.80 10.58 -13.32
N ALA A 183 8.92 9.61 -13.66
CA ALA A 183 8.18 9.61 -14.91
C ALA A 183 7.23 10.81 -15.04
N MET A 184 6.55 11.18 -13.95
CA MET A 184 5.71 12.39 -13.90
C MET A 184 6.53 13.67 -14.01
N GLY A 185 7.73 13.72 -13.43
CA GLY A 185 8.68 14.82 -13.63
C GLY A 185 9.12 14.97 -15.08
N ILE A 186 9.37 13.84 -15.78
CA ILE A 186 9.67 13.80 -17.22
C ILE A 186 8.47 14.29 -18.03
N LEU A 187 7.27 13.84 -17.69
CA LEU A 187 6.03 14.28 -18.34
C LEU A 187 5.86 15.80 -18.26
N GLY A 188 6.07 16.36 -17.07
CA GLY A 188 5.92 17.80 -16.82
C GLY A 188 6.99 18.66 -17.50
N THR A 189 8.21 18.13 -17.69
CA THR A 189 9.34 18.90 -18.24
C THR A 189 9.49 18.75 -19.76
N TRP A 190 9.34 17.53 -20.27
CA TRP A 190 9.61 17.19 -21.68
C TRP A 190 8.38 16.68 -22.44
N GLY A 191 7.22 16.63 -21.79
CA GLY A 191 5.94 16.30 -22.40
C GLY A 191 5.69 14.80 -22.59
N VAL A 192 4.53 14.50 -23.22
CA VAL A 192 3.98 13.14 -23.34
C VAL A 192 4.90 12.20 -24.13
N ARG A 193 5.54 12.68 -25.19
CA ARG A 193 6.45 11.86 -26.00
C ARG A 193 7.62 11.34 -25.15
N ALA A 194 8.25 12.21 -24.37
CA ALA A 194 9.37 11.85 -23.49
C ALA A 194 8.94 10.86 -22.39
N PHE A 195 7.74 11.03 -21.85
CA PHE A 195 7.16 10.10 -20.88
C PHE A 195 7.09 8.66 -21.44
N PHE A 196 6.55 8.45 -22.63
CA PHE A 196 6.46 7.12 -23.24
C PHE A 196 7.80 6.59 -23.78
N LEU A 197 8.80 7.43 -24.00
CA LEU A 197 10.15 7.02 -24.38
C LEU A 197 11.05 6.76 -23.17
N SER A 198 10.65 7.17 -21.97
CA SER A 198 11.45 6.97 -20.76
C SER A 198 11.34 5.54 -20.23
N TRP A 199 12.47 4.96 -19.85
CA TRP A 199 12.53 3.62 -19.26
C TRP A 199 11.81 3.55 -17.91
N GLN A 200 11.75 4.67 -17.16
CA GLN A 200 11.08 4.77 -15.87
C GLN A 200 9.59 4.43 -15.97
N THR A 201 8.94 4.81 -17.07
CA THR A 201 7.53 4.54 -17.34
C THR A 201 7.25 3.03 -17.40
N TYR A 202 8.10 2.29 -18.07
CA TYR A 202 7.97 0.82 -18.15
C TYR A 202 8.43 0.14 -16.87
N ALA A 203 9.48 0.68 -16.22
CA ALA A 203 10.02 0.13 -14.99
C ALA A 203 9.00 0.22 -13.84
N PHE A 204 8.31 1.36 -13.65
CA PHE A 204 7.30 1.42 -12.59
C PHE A 204 6.14 0.46 -12.83
N ALA A 205 5.73 0.25 -14.08
CA ALA A 205 4.68 -0.71 -14.40
C ALA A 205 5.12 -2.16 -14.11
N ALA A 206 6.34 -2.52 -14.51
CA ALA A 206 6.88 -3.87 -14.31
C ALA A 206 7.11 -4.17 -12.81
N ILE A 207 7.75 -3.25 -12.08
CA ILE A 207 8.01 -3.40 -10.65
C ILE A 207 6.70 -3.38 -9.85
N GLY A 208 5.74 -2.52 -10.23
CA GLY A 208 4.42 -2.50 -9.62
C GLY A 208 3.66 -3.82 -9.79
N ALA A 209 3.71 -4.41 -10.98
CA ALA A 209 3.11 -5.73 -11.22
C ALA A 209 3.79 -6.83 -10.38
N LEU A 210 5.12 -6.81 -10.29
CA LEU A 210 5.88 -7.75 -9.45
C LEU A 210 5.54 -7.57 -7.96
N SER A 211 5.43 -6.33 -7.49
CA SER A 211 5.05 -6.02 -6.09
C SER A 211 3.64 -6.51 -5.76
N LEU A 212 2.68 -6.36 -6.68
CA LEU A 212 1.33 -6.90 -6.52
C LEU A 212 1.33 -8.43 -6.47
N PHE A 213 2.12 -9.08 -7.30
CA PHE A 213 2.28 -10.53 -7.26
C PHE A 213 2.88 -10.99 -5.92
N LEU A 214 3.91 -10.29 -5.45
CA LEU A 214 4.56 -10.60 -4.18
C LEU A 214 3.62 -10.37 -2.99
N LEU A 215 2.82 -9.30 -3.03
CA LEU A 215 1.77 -9.03 -2.03
C LEU A 215 0.72 -10.13 -1.99
N SER A 216 0.24 -10.57 -3.15
CA SER A 216 -0.72 -11.68 -3.25
C SER A 216 -0.15 -12.97 -2.65
N THR A 217 1.15 -13.25 -2.90
CA THR A 217 1.86 -14.38 -2.31
C THR A 217 2.02 -14.23 -0.79
N ALA A 218 2.26 -13.01 -0.30
CA ALA A 218 2.36 -12.71 1.13
C ALA A 218 1.03 -13.01 1.87
N MET A 219 -0.08 -12.63 1.25
CA MET A 219 -1.43 -12.88 1.80
C MET A 219 -1.76 -14.38 1.86
N GLN A 220 -1.28 -15.17 0.90
CA GLN A 220 -1.45 -16.64 0.91
C GLN A 220 -0.48 -17.33 1.89
N ALA A 221 0.64 -16.71 2.23
CA ALA A 221 1.67 -17.30 3.09
C ALA A 221 1.32 -17.27 4.58
N GLY A 222 0.40 -16.42 5.02
CA GLY A 222 -0.01 -16.32 6.42
C GLY A 222 -1.00 -15.17 6.70
N PRO A 223 -1.38 -15.01 7.98
CA PRO A 223 -2.46 -14.10 8.37
C PRO A 223 -2.11 -12.64 8.14
N LEU A 224 -3.11 -11.84 7.80
CA LEU A 224 -3.01 -10.39 7.55
C LEU A 224 -2.47 -9.59 8.74
N ILE A 225 -2.62 -10.10 9.95
CA ILE A 225 -2.11 -9.49 11.18
C ILE A 225 -0.60 -9.26 11.14
N ALA A 226 0.14 -10.09 10.37
CA ALA A 226 1.58 -9.94 10.19
C ALA A 226 1.92 -9.20 8.89
N SER A 227 1.22 -9.48 7.80
CA SER A 227 1.54 -8.90 6.48
C SER A 227 1.15 -7.42 6.38
N GLN A 228 0.03 -7.00 6.95
CA GLN A 228 -0.44 -5.61 6.84
C GLN A 228 0.50 -4.59 7.52
N PRO A 229 0.90 -4.75 8.80
CA PRO A 229 1.86 -3.83 9.39
C PRO A 229 3.21 -3.83 8.66
N ALA A 230 3.70 -5.01 8.27
CA ALA A 230 4.95 -5.12 7.53
C ALA A 230 4.89 -4.37 6.20
N LEU A 231 3.79 -4.52 5.44
CA LEU A 231 3.56 -3.81 4.19
C LEU A 231 3.57 -2.29 4.40
N THR A 232 2.66 -1.80 5.24
CA THR A 232 2.39 -0.36 5.37
C THR A 232 3.56 0.42 5.98
N LEU A 233 4.21 -0.14 7.00
CA LEU A 233 5.33 0.54 7.65
C LEU A 233 6.59 0.51 6.79
N THR A 234 6.88 -0.62 6.13
CA THR A 234 8.03 -0.71 5.21
C THR A 234 7.85 0.22 4.01
N ASP A 235 6.65 0.29 3.43
CA ASP A 235 6.35 1.20 2.32
C ASP A 235 6.58 2.66 2.70
N ALA A 236 6.05 3.11 3.84
CA ALA A 236 6.23 4.47 4.33
C ALA A 236 7.70 4.81 4.62
N VAL A 237 8.41 3.92 5.33
CA VAL A 237 9.84 4.14 5.64
C VAL A 237 10.67 4.16 4.37
N THR A 238 10.46 3.21 3.46
CA THR A 238 11.19 3.15 2.19
C THR A 238 10.90 4.37 1.33
N GLY A 239 9.64 4.83 1.27
CA GLY A 239 9.26 6.04 0.54
C GLY A 239 9.98 7.28 1.08
N VAL A 240 10.07 7.44 2.41
CA VAL A 240 10.83 8.55 3.03
C VAL A 240 12.33 8.43 2.70
N VAL A 241 12.91 7.24 2.84
CA VAL A 241 14.34 6.99 2.55
C VAL A 241 14.65 7.29 1.08
N LEU A 242 13.84 6.80 0.14
CA LEU A 242 14.01 7.10 -1.29
C LEU A 242 13.81 8.59 -1.59
N GLY A 243 12.85 9.25 -0.93
CA GLY A 243 12.64 10.70 -1.04
C GLY A 243 13.89 11.49 -0.64
N VAL A 244 14.47 11.16 0.50
CA VAL A 244 15.68 11.85 1.00
C VAL A 244 16.91 11.50 0.16
N LEU A 245 17.16 10.23 -0.12
CA LEU A 245 18.43 9.79 -0.75
C LEU A 245 18.47 10.06 -2.25
N ILE A 246 17.37 9.85 -2.97
CA ILE A 246 17.35 9.93 -4.44
C ILE A 246 16.84 11.28 -4.92
N TYR A 247 15.78 11.76 -4.27
CA TYR A 247 15.15 13.04 -4.63
C TYR A 247 15.75 14.22 -3.90
N GLU A 248 16.71 13.99 -2.97
CA GLU A 248 17.34 15.05 -2.16
C GLU A 248 16.30 15.91 -1.43
N GLU A 249 15.18 15.29 -1.04
CA GLU A 249 14.18 15.93 -0.22
C GLU A 249 14.76 16.19 1.18
N GLN A 250 14.66 17.43 1.65
CA GLN A 250 15.27 17.84 2.92
C GLN A 250 14.21 17.86 4.02
N PRO A 251 14.16 16.83 4.90
CA PRO A 251 13.30 16.87 6.07
C PRO A 251 13.81 17.90 7.06
N ARG A 252 12.92 18.43 7.90
CA ARG A 252 13.31 19.31 9.00
C ARG A 252 14.20 18.55 9.98
N THR A 253 15.28 19.18 10.38
CA THR A 253 16.27 18.65 11.35
C THR A 253 16.13 19.29 12.74
N GLY A 254 16.93 18.83 13.71
CA GLY A 254 16.89 19.33 15.07
C GLY A 254 15.77 18.74 15.92
N PRO A 255 15.08 19.52 16.77
CA PRO A 255 14.05 18.98 17.68
C PRO A 255 12.85 18.36 16.98
N TRP A 256 12.63 18.69 15.69
CA TRP A 256 11.58 18.10 14.87
C TRP A 256 11.73 16.59 14.64
N ILE A 257 12.96 16.08 14.71
CA ILE A 257 13.23 14.63 14.58
C ILE A 257 12.58 13.85 15.73
N ILE A 258 12.64 14.40 16.97
CA ILE A 258 12.00 13.75 18.13
C ILE A 258 10.50 13.65 17.91
N LEU A 259 9.90 14.73 17.42
CA LEU A 259 8.46 14.77 17.13
C LEU A 259 8.08 13.83 15.97
N ALA A 260 8.95 13.70 14.95
CA ALA A 260 8.77 12.74 13.87
C ALA A 260 8.83 11.29 14.36
N VAL A 261 9.78 10.97 15.24
CA VAL A 261 9.91 9.64 15.85
C VAL A 261 8.69 9.31 16.71
N LEU A 262 8.21 10.26 17.52
CA LEU A 262 6.99 10.09 18.33
C LEU A 262 5.75 9.90 17.43
N GLY A 263 5.62 10.69 16.36
CA GLY A 263 4.55 10.55 15.38
C GLY A 263 4.57 9.20 14.68
N PHE A 264 5.75 8.73 14.25
CA PHE A 264 5.93 7.42 13.65
C PHE A 264 5.67 6.29 14.63
N GLY A 265 6.08 6.41 15.89
CA GLY A 265 5.79 5.44 16.95
C GLY A 265 4.29 5.31 17.22
N LEU A 266 3.57 6.44 17.29
CA LEU A 266 2.12 6.45 17.48
C LEU A 266 1.39 5.85 16.26
N LEU A 267 1.85 6.16 15.07
CA LEU A 267 1.35 5.60 13.81
C LEU A 267 1.56 4.07 13.78
N THR A 268 2.77 3.61 14.12
CA THR A 268 3.11 2.18 14.20
C THR A 268 2.20 1.46 15.18
N TYR A 269 2.03 2.01 16.39
CA TYR A 269 1.11 1.47 17.38
C TYR A 269 -0.33 1.37 16.82
N GLY A 270 -0.82 2.42 16.17
CA GLY A 270 -2.14 2.43 15.56
C GLY A 270 -2.33 1.36 14.48
N VAL A 271 -1.32 1.17 13.61
CA VAL A 271 -1.33 0.13 12.56
C VAL A 271 -1.36 -1.27 13.18
N PHE A 272 -0.53 -1.55 14.19
CA PHE A 272 -0.55 -2.82 14.90
C PHE A 272 -1.86 -3.03 15.65
N ALA A 273 -2.36 -2.02 16.36
CA ALA A 273 -3.63 -2.11 17.08
C ALA A 273 -4.78 -2.40 16.11
N LEU A 274 -4.79 -1.78 14.91
CA LEU A 274 -5.83 -1.97 13.91
C LEU A 274 -5.77 -3.38 13.31
N SER A 275 -4.59 -3.88 12.98
CA SER A 275 -4.42 -5.23 12.41
C SER A 275 -4.81 -6.35 13.37
N HIS A 276 -4.82 -6.09 14.68
CA HIS A 276 -5.29 -7.03 15.70
C HIS A 276 -6.81 -6.93 15.99
N THR A 277 -7.54 -6.04 15.32
CA THR A 277 -8.99 -5.97 15.52
C THR A 277 -9.71 -7.02 14.66
N ARG A 278 -10.65 -7.75 15.28
CA ARG A 278 -11.49 -8.75 14.58
C ARG A 278 -12.25 -8.15 13.40
N CYS A 279 -12.62 -6.88 13.49
CA CYS A 279 -13.33 -6.17 12.43
C CYS A 279 -12.51 -6.08 11.13
N LEU A 280 -11.19 -5.90 11.21
CA LEU A 280 -10.33 -5.93 10.02
C LEU A 280 -10.19 -7.35 9.48
N ALA A 281 -10.07 -8.35 10.37
CA ALA A 281 -10.06 -9.77 10.00
C ALA A 281 -11.38 -10.15 9.30
N GLU A 282 -12.53 -9.81 9.87
CA GLU A 282 -13.84 -10.07 9.28
C GLU A 282 -14.06 -9.32 7.97
N CYS A 283 -13.62 -8.06 7.88
CA CYS A 283 -13.67 -7.29 6.63
C CYS A 283 -12.73 -7.83 5.55
N LEU A 284 -11.70 -8.58 5.93
CA LEU A 284 -10.68 -9.09 5.02
C LEU A 284 -10.61 -10.63 4.91
N HIS A 285 -11.21 -11.42 5.83
CA HIS A 285 -11.00 -12.86 6.00
C HIS A 285 -12.25 -13.76 6.06
N THR A 286 -13.38 -13.39 5.56
CA THR A 286 -14.57 -14.27 5.57
C THR A 286 -14.41 -15.57 4.78
N ASP A 287 -13.21 -15.93 4.34
CA ASP A 287 -12.98 -17.08 3.45
C ASP A 287 -12.62 -18.39 4.15
N GLU A 288 -12.26 -18.38 5.45
CA GLU A 288 -11.85 -19.62 6.14
C GLU A 288 -13.02 -20.36 6.81
N GLU A 289 -14.08 -19.66 7.18
CA GLU A 289 -15.23 -20.27 7.87
C GLU A 289 -16.32 -20.79 6.91
N ALA A 290 -16.28 -20.39 5.64
CA ALA A 290 -17.16 -20.92 4.59
C ALA A 290 -16.63 -22.22 3.95
N ALA A 291 -15.40 -22.63 4.27
CA ALA A 291 -14.78 -23.81 3.65
C ALA A 291 -14.90 -25.09 4.46
N ASP A 292 -15.40 -25.07 5.70
CA ASP A 292 -15.56 -26.28 6.52
C ASP A 292 -16.94 -26.41 7.20
N PRO A 293 -17.99 -26.69 6.41
CA PRO A 293 -19.28 -27.12 6.97
C PRO A 293 -19.39 -28.62 7.23
N MET A 294 -18.37 -29.47 6.99
CA MET A 294 -18.54 -30.92 6.95
C MET A 294 -17.81 -31.70 8.03
N GLU A 295 -17.03 -31.09 8.92
CA GLU A 295 -16.32 -31.86 9.96
C GLU A 295 -17.10 -32.02 11.27
N HIS A 296 -18.22 -31.32 11.46
CA HIS A 296 -19.07 -31.47 12.66
C HIS A 296 -20.37 -32.28 12.45
N ALA A 297 -20.54 -32.91 11.30
CA ALA A 297 -21.74 -33.77 11.04
C ALA A 297 -21.50 -35.29 11.23
N THR A 298 -20.30 -35.68 11.68
CA THR A 298 -19.98 -37.10 11.97
C THR A 298 -19.21 -37.23 13.30
N ALA A 299 -19.86 -36.84 14.39
CA ALA A 299 -19.49 -37.26 15.75
C ALA A 299 -20.75 -37.52 16.57
#